data_20fa82738f5d84e37b30824d96d6b137
#
_entry.id   20fa82738f5d84e37b30824d96d6b137
#
_cell.length_a   1.000
_cell.length_b   1.000
_cell.length_c   1.000
_cell.angle_alpha   90.00
_cell.angle_beta   90.00
_cell.angle_gamma   90.00
#
_symmetry.space_group_name_H-M   'P 1'
#
loop_
_entity.id
_entity.type
_entity.pdbx_description
1 polymer ?
#
loop_
_entity_poly.entity_id
_entity_poly.type
_entity_poly.pdbx_seq_one_letter_code
_entity_poly.pdbx_strand_id
1 'polypeptide(L)'
;VKYRKGVIEYAVSMSDKYIKDKFLPDKAIDLIDEAGAYREIHNDGKDKNIVTKELISDILARMCKIESITAKEDNTELEHLPAKMKALIYGQDQAITQVTEAVMMSKAGLNDDNKPIASLLFVGPTGVGKTEIAKVLAAELGIGLVRFDMSEYSEKHTVAKLIGSPAGY
;
A
#
# COMPACT_ATOMS: atom_id res chain seq x y z
N VAL A 1 0.60 29.56 -4.79
CA VAL A 1 1.15 28.60 -3.82
C VAL A 1 2.66 28.59 -3.89
N LYS A 2 3.36 28.45 -2.76
CA LYS A 2 4.81 28.34 -2.69
C LYS A 2 5.20 26.94 -2.18
N TYR A 3 6.23 26.38 -2.77
CA TYR A 3 6.76 25.08 -2.36
C TYR A 3 8.03 25.27 -1.52
N ARG A 4 8.11 24.59 -0.37
CA ARG A 4 9.34 24.60 0.43
C ARG A 4 10.47 23.90 -0.32
N LYS A 5 11.72 24.29 0.00
CA LYS A 5 12.91 23.64 -0.58
C LYS A 5 12.87 22.12 -0.35
N GLY A 6 13.13 21.34 -1.39
CA GLY A 6 13.14 19.88 -1.34
C GLY A 6 11.77 19.21 -1.37
N VAL A 7 10.67 19.96 -1.54
CA VAL A 7 9.32 19.38 -1.65
C VAL A 7 9.09 18.76 -3.03
N ILE A 8 9.62 19.39 -4.07
CA ILE A 8 9.48 18.89 -5.45
C ILE A 8 10.25 17.56 -5.60
N GLU A 9 11.50 17.52 -5.15
CA GLU A 9 12.30 16.30 -5.16
C GLU A 9 11.65 15.18 -4.33
N TYR A 10 11.06 15.55 -3.19
CA TYR A 10 10.30 14.61 -2.36
C TYR A 10 9.07 14.08 -3.10
N ALA A 11 8.30 14.95 -3.76
CA ALA A 11 7.12 14.54 -4.53
C ALA A 11 7.49 13.59 -5.69
N VAL A 12 8.60 13.85 -6.40
CA VAL A 12 9.11 12.97 -7.45
C VAL A 12 9.46 11.59 -6.89
N SER A 13 10.25 11.54 -5.81
CA SER A 13 10.65 10.28 -5.19
C SER A 13 9.46 9.48 -4.65
N MET A 14 8.52 10.16 -3.98
CA MET A 14 7.35 9.52 -3.40
C MET A 14 6.34 9.07 -4.45
N SER A 15 6.12 9.86 -5.50
CA SER A 15 5.26 9.45 -6.62
C SER A 15 5.82 8.23 -7.34
N ASP A 16 7.14 8.13 -7.48
CA ASP A 16 7.79 6.97 -8.11
C ASP A 16 7.66 5.70 -7.26
N LYS A 17 7.75 5.85 -5.96
CA LYS A 17 7.62 4.74 -5.00
C LYS A 17 6.18 4.19 -4.91
N TYR A 18 5.17 5.06 -4.88
CA TYR A 18 3.79 4.67 -4.54
C TYR A 18 2.81 4.66 -5.72
N ILE A 19 3.00 5.49 -6.75
CA ILE A 19 2.13 5.53 -7.93
C ILE A 19 2.74 4.66 -9.03
N LYS A 20 2.16 3.47 -9.25
CA LYS A 20 2.66 2.47 -10.22
C LYS A 20 1.93 2.45 -11.55
N ASP A 21 0.76 3.04 -11.63
CA ASP A 21 -0.12 3.09 -12.80
C ASP A 21 0.23 4.22 -13.80
N LYS A 22 1.11 5.14 -13.42
CA LYS A 22 1.56 6.27 -14.24
C LYS A 22 3.08 6.37 -14.28
N PHE A 23 3.61 7.03 -15.32
CA PHE A 23 5.04 7.27 -15.50
C PHE A 23 5.46 8.66 -15.04
N LEU A 24 6.76 8.82 -14.74
CA LEU A 24 7.36 10.14 -14.57
C LEU A 24 7.51 10.81 -15.96
N PRO A 25 7.34 12.13 -16.06
CA PRO A 25 7.12 13.10 -14.97
C PRO A 25 5.65 13.26 -14.54
N ASP A 26 4.68 12.75 -15.29
CA ASP A 26 3.27 13.06 -15.16
C ASP A 26 2.72 12.79 -13.74
N LYS A 27 3.05 11.63 -13.15
CA LYS A 27 2.61 11.29 -11.78
C LYS A 27 3.12 12.23 -10.70
N ALA A 28 4.29 12.82 -10.90
CA ALA A 28 4.85 13.80 -9.96
C ALA A 28 4.19 15.18 -10.14
N ILE A 29 3.89 15.55 -11.37
CA ILE A 29 3.18 16.80 -11.70
C ILE A 29 1.76 16.74 -11.12
N ASP A 30 1.02 15.65 -11.37
CA ASP A 30 -0.32 15.44 -10.81
C ASP A 30 -0.34 15.59 -9.28
N LEU A 31 0.64 14.97 -8.59
CA LEU A 31 0.74 15.05 -7.14
C LEU A 31 1.03 16.47 -6.64
N ILE A 32 1.90 17.21 -7.33
CA ILE A 32 2.24 18.59 -6.99
C ILE A 32 1.05 19.52 -7.22
N ASP A 33 0.34 19.34 -8.32
CA ASP A 33 -0.83 20.15 -8.66
C ASP A 33 -1.99 19.91 -7.69
N GLU A 34 -2.26 18.64 -7.33
CA GLU A 34 -3.29 18.28 -6.35
C GLU A 34 -2.97 18.88 -4.97
N ALA A 35 -1.69 18.79 -4.54
CA ALA A 35 -1.26 19.39 -3.29
C ALA A 35 -1.35 20.92 -3.30
N GLY A 36 -1.07 21.55 -4.44
CA GLY A 36 -1.22 22.99 -4.65
C GLY A 36 -2.67 23.42 -4.56
N ALA A 37 -3.56 22.74 -5.28
CA ALA A 37 -5.01 22.98 -5.27
C ALA A 37 -5.61 22.78 -3.87
N TYR A 38 -5.24 21.68 -3.20
CA TYR A 38 -5.69 21.44 -1.83
C TYR A 38 -5.30 22.57 -0.87
N ARG A 39 -4.07 23.09 -1.00
CA ARG A 39 -3.59 24.19 -0.16
C ARG A 39 -4.28 25.51 -0.43
N GLU A 40 -4.70 25.78 -1.65
CA GLU A 40 -5.47 26.97 -2.00
C GLU A 40 -6.86 26.95 -1.39
N ILE A 41 -7.52 25.79 -1.39
CA ILE A 41 -8.87 25.62 -0.86
C ILE A 41 -8.87 25.62 0.68
N HIS A 42 -7.89 24.95 1.31
CA HIS A 42 -7.81 24.81 2.77
C HIS A 42 -6.75 25.75 3.37
N ASN A 43 -7.10 27.01 3.50
CA ASN A 43 -6.17 28.07 3.92
C ASN A 43 -6.34 28.39 5.41
N ASP A 44 -5.71 27.61 6.29
CA ASP A 44 -5.85 27.69 7.76
C ASP A 44 -4.98 28.79 8.43
N GLY A 45 -4.77 29.88 7.77
CA GLY A 45 -4.41 31.15 8.45
C GLY A 45 -2.94 31.38 8.85
N LYS A 46 -2.14 30.39 9.20
CA LYS A 46 -0.75 30.59 9.70
C LYS A 46 0.35 30.29 8.69
N ASP A 47 0.15 29.34 7.77
CA ASP A 47 1.09 28.97 6.72
C ASP A 47 0.47 29.18 5.33
N LYS A 48 0.02 30.42 5.08
CA LYS A 48 -0.65 30.82 3.86
C LYS A 48 0.15 30.42 2.62
N ASN A 49 -0.44 29.52 1.81
CA ASN A 49 0.04 29.15 0.48
C ASN A 49 1.41 28.43 0.43
N ILE A 50 1.80 27.68 1.47
CA ILE A 50 3.03 26.89 1.46
C ILE A 50 2.70 25.41 1.44
N VAL A 51 3.21 24.69 0.43
CA VAL A 51 3.19 23.22 0.37
C VAL A 51 4.41 22.68 1.09
N THR A 52 4.19 21.72 2.00
CA THR A 52 5.21 21.03 2.78
C THR A 52 5.29 19.55 2.39
N LYS A 53 6.32 18.85 2.86
CA LYS A 53 6.46 17.40 2.62
C LYS A 53 5.33 16.59 3.25
N GLU A 54 4.87 17.02 4.42
CA GLU A 54 3.76 16.40 5.14
C GLU A 54 2.48 16.46 4.29
N LEU A 55 2.19 17.63 3.69
CA LEU A 55 1.03 17.79 2.81
C LEU A 55 1.14 16.89 1.57
N ILE A 56 2.31 16.79 0.96
CA ILE A 56 2.55 15.85 -0.16
C ILE A 56 2.24 14.42 0.26
N SER A 57 2.69 14.00 1.45
CA SER A 57 2.43 12.65 1.97
C SER A 57 0.94 12.41 2.21
N ASP A 58 0.21 13.38 2.77
CA ASP A 58 -1.22 13.27 3.02
C ASP A 58 -2.04 13.18 1.72
N ILE A 59 -1.68 13.97 0.72
CA ILE A 59 -2.34 13.92 -0.60
C ILE A 59 -2.04 12.60 -1.29
N LEU A 60 -0.78 12.16 -1.27
CA LEU A 60 -0.38 10.88 -1.84
C LEU A 60 -1.10 9.70 -1.17
N ALA A 61 -1.25 9.73 0.16
CA ALA A 61 -2.02 8.73 0.91
C ALA A 61 -3.47 8.64 0.43
N ARG A 62 -4.11 9.79 0.20
CA ARG A 62 -5.48 9.87 -0.33
C ARG A 62 -5.57 9.35 -1.77
N MET A 63 -4.63 9.74 -2.65
CA MET A 63 -4.59 9.28 -4.04
C MET A 63 -4.40 7.76 -4.13
N CYS A 64 -3.52 7.20 -3.33
CA CYS A 64 -3.21 5.77 -3.30
C CYS A 64 -4.16 4.96 -2.41
N LYS A 65 -5.10 5.60 -1.68
CA LYS A 65 -6.01 4.99 -0.70
C LYS A 65 -5.27 4.21 0.39
N ILE A 66 -4.15 4.75 0.86
CA ILE A 66 -3.33 4.21 1.95
C ILE A 66 -3.63 5.05 3.20
N GLU A 67 -3.86 4.42 4.35
CA GLU A 67 -4.30 5.12 5.58
C GLU A 67 -3.29 6.15 6.09
N SER A 68 -1.99 5.93 5.95
CA SER A 68 -0.98 6.99 6.12
C SER A 68 0.35 6.64 5.46
N ILE A 69 0.93 7.62 4.75
CA ILE A 69 2.32 7.54 4.25
C ILE A 69 3.28 8.23 5.25
N THR A 70 2.73 9.04 6.15
CA THR A 70 3.44 9.74 7.24
C THR A 70 3.69 8.85 8.45
N ALA A 71 3.09 7.66 8.52
CA ALA A 71 3.56 6.66 9.47
C ALA A 71 5.05 6.48 9.19
N LYS A 72 5.84 7.08 10.06
CA LYS A 72 7.30 7.02 10.11
C LYS A 72 7.77 5.66 9.61
N GLU A 73 8.89 5.64 8.88
CA GLU A 73 9.70 4.43 8.67
C GLU A 73 10.16 3.89 10.04
N ASP A 74 9.24 3.66 10.95
CA ASP A 74 9.52 3.08 12.25
C ASP A 74 9.62 1.57 12.04
N ASN A 75 10.84 1.12 11.74
CA ASN A 75 11.21 -0.31 11.79
C ASN A 75 10.77 -0.95 13.12
N THR A 76 10.58 -0.17 14.17
CA THR A 76 10.06 -0.60 15.47
C THR A 76 8.63 -1.13 15.41
N GLU A 77 7.75 -0.61 14.56
CA GLU A 77 6.39 -1.15 14.40
C GLU A 77 6.39 -2.54 13.75
N LEU A 78 7.30 -2.77 12.81
CA LEU A 78 7.45 -4.06 12.14
C LEU A 78 8.02 -5.14 13.09
N GLU A 79 8.88 -4.77 14.04
CA GLU A 79 9.39 -5.70 15.05
C GLU A 79 8.27 -6.26 15.92
N HIS A 80 7.22 -5.49 16.16
CA HIS A 80 6.05 -5.90 16.93
C HIS A 80 4.95 -6.59 16.11
N LEU A 81 5.05 -6.60 14.78
CA LEU A 81 4.06 -7.20 13.88
C LEU A 81 3.77 -8.67 14.20
N PRO A 82 4.79 -9.56 14.43
CA PRO A 82 4.51 -10.94 14.79
C PRO A 82 3.71 -11.08 16.08
N ALA A 83 4.03 -10.28 17.09
CA ALA A 83 3.32 -10.29 18.37
C ALA A 83 1.86 -9.82 18.24
N LYS A 84 1.62 -8.75 17.49
CA LYS A 84 0.27 -8.24 17.19
C LYS A 84 -0.56 -9.30 16.47
N MET A 85 -0.02 -9.92 15.42
CA MET A 85 -0.73 -10.97 14.67
C MET A 85 -1.03 -12.19 15.54
N LYS A 86 -0.09 -12.65 16.38
CA LYS A 86 -0.29 -13.77 17.31
C LYS A 86 -1.35 -13.50 18.38
N ALA A 87 -1.55 -12.26 18.76
CA ALA A 87 -2.61 -11.86 19.68
C ALA A 87 -4.02 -11.98 19.06
N LEU A 88 -4.13 -11.87 17.73
CA LEU A 88 -5.39 -11.93 16.99
C LEU A 88 -5.67 -13.31 16.37
N ILE A 89 -4.63 -14.07 16.06
CA ILE A 89 -4.73 -15.36 15.36
C ILE A 89 -4.07 -16.44 16.22
N TYR A 90 -4.87 -17.41 16.64
CA TYR A 90 -4.41 -18.50 17.52
C TYR A 90 -4.02 -19.74 16.73
N GLY A 91 -2.93 -20.39 17.16
CA GLY A 91 -2.51 -21.69 16.64
C GLY A 91 -1.89 -21.68 15.23
N GLN A 92 -1.48 -20.49 14.73
CA GLN A 92 -0.86 -20.33 13.42
C GLN A 92 0.54 -19.68 13.52
N ASP A 93 1.26 -19.93 14.61
CA ASP A 93 2.54 -19.28 14.90
C ASP A 93 3.57 -19.43 13.78
N GLN A 94 3.68 -20.63 13.18
CA GLN A 94 4.62 -20.88 12.10
C GLN A 94 4.28 -20.07 10.84
N ALA A 95 3.01 -20.04 10.46
CA ALA A 95 2.55 -19.27 9.30
C ALA A 95 2.74 -17.76 9.52
N ILE A 96 2.43 -17.26 10.71
CA ILE A 96 2.64 -15.87 11.08
C ILE A 96 4.13 -15.51 10.99
N THR A 97 5.02 -16.35 11.52
CA THR A 97 6.46 -16.11 11.47
C THR A 97 6.95 -16.01 10.02
N GLN A 98 6.60 -16.97 9.17
CA GLN A 98 7.01 -16.96 7.76
C GLN A 98 6.51 -15.71 7.00
N VAL A 99 5.27 -15.31 7.24
CA VAL A 99 4.69 -14.12 6.60
C VAL A 99 5.39 -12.84 7.05
N THR A 100 5.61 -12.71 8.36
CA THR A 100 6.24 -11.50 8.92
C THR A 100 7.72 -11.41 8.55
N GLU A 101 8.45 -12.53 8.49
CA GLU A 101 9.83 -12.57 7.98
C GLU A 101 9.90 -12.11 6.53
N ALA A 102 8.99 -12.55 5.65
CA ALA A 102 8.96 -12.11 4.26
C ALA A 102 8.73 -10.58 4.14
N VAL A 103 7.84 -10.02 4.96
CA VAL A 103 7.61 -8.58 5.02
C VAL A 103 8.85 -7.83 5.51
N MET A 104 9.51 -8.32 6.57
CA MET A 104 10.72 -7.71 7.11
C MET A 104 11.87 -7.73 6.09
N MET A 105 12.07 -8.84 5.38
CA MET A 105 13.10 -8.94 4.32
C MET A 105 12.86 -7.93 3.20
N SER A 106 11.62 -7.75 2.79
CA SER A 106 11.28 -6.75 1.78
C SER A 106 11.54 -5.33 2.25
N LYS A 107 11.18 -4.99 3.48
CA LYS A 107 11.43 -3.68 4.06
C LYS A 107 12.92 -3.39 4.28
N ALA A 108 13.73 -4.43 4.48
CA ALA A 108 15.18 -4.31 4.53
C ALA A 108 15.84 -4.07 3.16
N GLY A 109 15.04 -3.97 2.08
CA GLY A 109 15.54 -3.71 0.73
C GLY A 109 16.23 -4.92 0.07
N LEU A 110 15.96 -6.14 0.58
CA LEU A 110 16.54 -7.37 0.04
C LEU A 110 15.78 -7.90 -1.18
N ASN A 111 14.61 -7.34 -1.45
CA ASN A 111 13.78 -7.72 -2.60
C ASN A 111 13.91 -6.71 -3.74
N ASP A 112 13.72 -7.20 -4.96
CA ASP A 112 13.63 -6.39 -6.18
C ASP A 112 12.30 -5.60 -6.16
N ASP A 113 12.35 -4.29 -6.35
CA ASP A 113 11.17 -3.40 -6.32
C ASP A 113 10.11 -3.75 -7.37
N ASN A 114 10.48 -4.47 -8.42
CA ASN A 114 9.57 -4.91 -9.48
C ASN A 114 8.92 -6.27 -9.22
N LYS A 115 9.23 -6.93 -8.11
CA LYS A 115 8.69 -8.24 -7.75
C LYS A 115 7.75 -8.15 -6.55
N PRO A 116 6.77 -9.08 -6.44
CA PRO A 116 5.99 -9.20 -5.21
C PRO A 116 6.89 -9.44 -4.00
N ILE A 117 6.50 -8.89 -2.86
CA ILE A 117 7.21 -9.10 -1.57
C ILE A 117 7.38 -10.60 -1.29
N ALA A 118 6.32 -11.37 -1.47
CA ALA A 118 6.32 -12.81 -1.35
C ALA A 118 5.14 -13.41 -2.14
N SER A 119 5.29 -14.68 -2.53
CA SER A 119 4.20 -15.53 -3.01
C SER A 119 4.07 -16.68 -2.04
N LEU A 120 2.96 -16.74 -1.31
CA LEU A 120 2.74 -17.68 -0.22
C LEU A 120 1.55 -18.58 -0.53
N LEU A 121 1.72 -19.90 -0.34
CA LEU A 121 0.66 -20.89 -0.46
C LEU A 121 0.27 -21.39 0.92
N PHE A 122 -0.95 -21.11 1.37
CA PHE A 122 -1.52 -21.60 2.60
C PHE A 122 -2.33 -22.87 2.34
N VAL A 123 -1.88 -24.01 2.83
CA VAL A 123 -2.54 -25.33 2.70
C VAL A 123 -3.06 -25.80 4.05
N GLY A 124 -4.25 -26.35 4.07
CA GLY A 124 -4.86 -26.88 5.28
C GLY A 124 -6.40 -26.95 5.18
N PRO A 125 -7.07 -27.59 6.16
CA PRO A 125 -8.51 -27.73 6.18
C PRO A 125 -9.24 -26.37 6.25
N THR A 126 -10.54 -26.39 5.97
CA THR A 126 -11.37 -25.18 6.06
C THR A 126 -11.49 -24.73 7.52
N GLY A 127 -11.52 -23.43 7.76
CA GLY A 127 -11.74 -22.86 9.10
C GLY A 127 -10.48 -22.66 9.96
N VAL A 128 -9.29 -23.08 9.51
CA VAL A 128 -8.03 -22.93 10.30
C VAL A 128 -7.39 -21.53 10.28
N GLY A 129 -8.04 -20.53 9.66
CA GLY A 129 -7.55 -19.15 9.69
C GLY A 129 -6.68 -18.70 8.51
N LYS A 130 -6.57 -19.48 7.42
CA LYS A 130 -5.73 -19.12 6.24
C LYS A 130 -6.03 -17.73 5.67
N THR A 131 -7.29 -17.43 5.46
CA THR A 131 -7.73 -16.10 4.95
C THR A 131 -7.59 -15.02 6.02
N GLU A 132 -7.75 -15.37 7.28
CA GLU A 132 -7.67 -14.41 8.38
C GLU A 132 -6.24 -13.87 8.55
N ILE A 133 -5.21 -14.69 8.34
CA ILE A 133 -3.80 -14.23 8.33
C ILE A 133 -3.62 -13.10 7.32
N ALA A 134 -4.15 -13.24 6.10
CA ALA A 134 -4.03 -12.19 5.07
C ALA A 134 -4.78 -10.90 5.44
N LYS A 135 -5.98 -11.03 6.04
CA LYS A 135 -6.76 -9.87 6.48
C LYS A 135 -6.09 -9.11 7.61
N VAL A 136 -5.66 -9.83 8.64
CA VAL A 136 -4.98 -9.23 9.79
C VAL A 136 -3.66 -8.58 9.37
N LEU A 137 -2.89 -9.24 8.50
CA LEU A 137 -1.66 -8.68 7.95
C LEU A 137 -1.93 -7.36 7.21
N ALA A 138 -2.94 -7.34 6.33
CA ALA A 138 -3.29 -6.13 5.58
C ALA A 138 -3.73 -4.99 6.51
N ALA A 139 -4.52 -5.30 7.55
CA ALA A 139 -4.96 -4.34 8.54
C ALA A 139 -3.79 -3.77 9.36
N GLU A 140 -2.87 -4.63 9.85
CA GLU A 140 -1.71 -4.20 10.62
C GLU A 140 -0.69 -3.38 9.81
N LEU A 141 -0.61 -3.65 8.49
CA LEU A 141 0.25 -2.89 7.57
C LEU A 141 -0.44 -1.64 7.00
N GLY A 142 -1.74 -1.41 7.27
CA GLY A 142 -2.49 -0.30 6.71
C GLY A 142 -2.61 -0.33 5.19
N ILE A 143 -2.65 -1.53 4.57
CA ILE A 143 -2.71 -1.71 3.11
C ILE A 143 -4.04 -2.33 2.67
N GLY A 144 -4.47 -2.01 1.45
CA GLY A 144 -5.68 -2.58 0.87
C GLY A 144 -5.53 -4.09 0.58
N LEU A 145 -6.56 -4.88 0.91
CA LEU A 145 -6.63 -6.31 0.57
C LEU A 145 -7.56 -6.52 -0.62
N VAL A 146 -7.03 -7.12 -1.69
CA VAL A 146 -7.83 -7.56 -2.83
C VAL A 146 -7.99 -9.07 -2.74
N ARG A 147 -9.25 -9.56 -2.76
CA ARG A 147 -9.57 -10.98 -2.67
C ARG A 147 -10.27 -11.44 -3.95
N PHE A 148 -9.78 -12.55 -4.51
CA PHE A 148 -10.42 -13.28 -5.59
C PHE A 148 -10.82 -14.67 -5.10
N ASP A 149 -12.11 -14.96 -5.09
CA ASP A 149 -12.60 -16.29 -4.77
C ASP A 149 -12.68 -17.13 -6.04
N MET A 150 -11.78 -18.09 -6.19
CA MET A 150 -11.68 -18.91 -7.41
C MET A 150 -12.92 -19.76 -7.67
N SER A 151 -13.77 -20.00 -6.68
CA SER A 151 -15.06 -20.68 -6.87
C SER A 151 -16.01 -19.86 -7.76
N GLU A 152 -15.90 -18.53 -7.74
CA GLU A 152 -16.69 -17.65 -8.62
C GLU A 152 -16.22 -17.67 -10.07
N TYR A 153 -15.02 -18.20 -10.33
CA TYR A 153 -14.37 -18.24 -11.64
C TYR A 153 -14.29 -19.64 -12.25
N SER A 154 -15.11 -20.57 -11.76
CA SER A 154 -15.15 -21.97 -12.23
C SER A 154 -15.71 -22.12 -13.65
N GLU A 155 -16.48 -21.17 -14.15
CA GLU A 155 -17.06 -21.19 -15.49
C GLU A 155 -16.17 -20.43 -16.50
N LYS A 156 -16.11 -20.93 -17.75
CA LYS A 156 -15.28 -20.34 -18.83
C LYS A 156 -15.55 -18.85 -19.07
N HIS A 157 -16.78 -18.40 -18.89
CA HIS A 157 -17.16 -17.00 -19.11
C HIS A 157 -16.72 -16.07 -17.97
N THR A 158 -16.52 -16.60 -16.77
CA THR A 158 -16.07 -15.79 -15.62
C THR A 158 -14.57 -15.58 -15.59
N VAL A 159 -13.79 -16.47 -16.20
CA VAL A 159 -12.33 -16.30 -16.36
C VAL A 159 -12.00 -15.03 -17.19
N ALA A 160 -12.84 -14.66 -18.15
CA ALA A 160 -12.69 -13.43 -18.92
C ALA A 160 -12.72 -12.16 -18.03
N LYS A 161 -13.37 -12.20 -16.88
CA LYS A 161 -13.36 -11.08 -15.91
C LYS A 161 -12.01 -10.85 -15.24
N LEU A 162 -11.17 -11.89 -15.12
CA LEU A 162 -9.82 -11.78 -14.57
C LEU A 162 -8.80 -11.29 -15.61
N ILE A 163 -8.98 -11.71 -16.88
CA ILE A 163 -8.02 -11.44 -17.95
C ILE A 163 -8.39 -10.16 -18.71
N GLY A 164 -9.61 -9.68 -18.54
CA GLY A 164 -10.21 -8.63 -19.36
C GLY A 164 -11.00 -9.23 -20.54
N SER A 165 -12.13 -8.64 -20.85
CA SER A 165 -12.94 -9.05 -22.01
C SER A 165 -12.23 -8.63 -23.30
N PRO A 166 -12.13 -9.51 -24.33
CA PRO A 166 -11.67 -9.10 -25.64
C PRO A 166 -12.54 -7.95 -26.18
N ALA A 167 -11.94 -7.02 -26.91
CA ALA A 167 -12.68 -5.94 -27.53
C ALA A 167 -13.77 -6.52 -28.43
N GLY A 168 -15.05 -6.24 -28.10
CA GLY A 168 -16.22 -6.70 -28.89
C GLY A 168 -17.17 -7.66 -28.18
N TYR A 169 -16.93 -7.96 -26.89
CA TYR A 169 -17.89 -8.68 -26.04
C TYR A 169 -18.35 -7.82 -24.87
#